data_18e6012139b49481ac00c9c033f30297
#
_entry.id   18e6012139b49481ac00c9c033f30297
#
_cell.length_a   1.000
_cell.length_b   1.000
_cell.length_c   1.000
_cell.angle_alpha   90.00
_cell.angle_beta   90.00
_cell.angle_gamma   90.00
#
_symmetry.space_group_name_H-M   'P 1'
#
loop_
_entity.id
_entity.type
_entity.pdbx_description
1 polymer ?
#
loop_
_entity_poly.entity_id
_entity_poly.type
_entity_poly.pdbx_seq_one_letter_code
_entity_poly.pdbx_strand_id
1 'polypeptide(L)'
;VFEAGSVDEDTVYLLEGELQCEYPDGRKVAHIATAQHGRYPLNDAIPRRFGAKVTSSKAKILRLDRRFLEKIITWDQVSRSESYKHFDSTPGANSWVFRLLNSHAFLKLPTGNIEKMFQRFEEIKALPGEIIMREGDAPDYFYVIREGTASVSKYLDGAPQVVAYLREGDIFGEDALLANVPRNATVRTMQGGRLMRLKKEDFEAVLKPPMVHWVLPADAARLVKDGAIILDVRMPEEYAQRGIDGAVNIPLYRLREDAGLALPTGSHLVVYCNTGERSAAAAFILN
;
A
#
# COMPACT_ATOMS: atom_id res chain seq x y z
N VAL A 1 28.28 5.93 1.61
CA VAL A 1 26.87 6.24 1.36
C VAL A 1 26.25 5.16 0.49
N PHE A 2 26.82 4.87 -0.65
CA PHE A 2 26.52 3.77 -1.55
C PHE A 2 27.74 3.43 -2.41
N GLU A 3 27.75 2.27 -3.03
CA GLU A 3 28.82 1.77 -3.88
C GLU A 3 28.46 1.88 -5.36
N ALA A 4 29.47 2.03 -6.23
CA ALA A 4 29.27 1.96 -7.67
C ALA A 4 28.74 0.55 -8.04
N GLY A 5 27.79 0.49 -8.96
CA GLY A 5 27.16 -0.76 -9.39
C GLY A 5 26.07 -1.29 -8.47
N SER A 6 25.80 -0.67 -7.29
CA SER A 6 24.68 -1.09 -6.44
C SER A 6 23.33 -0.85 -7.13
N VAL A 7 22.38 -1.73 -6.86
CA VAL A 7 21.04 -1.75 -7.46
C VAL A 7 19.94 -1.37 -6.46
N ASP A 8 20.31 -0.67 -5.37
CA ASP A 8 19.32 -0.18 -4.42
C ASP A 8 18.36 0.84 -5.10
N GLU A 9 17.12 0.85 -4.66
CA GLU A 9 16.06 1.70 -5.21
C GLU A 9 15.90 3.03 -4.45
N ASP A 10 16.88 3.39 -3.60
CA ASP A 10 16.82 4.64 -2.85
C ASP A 10 17.24 5.85 -3.71
N THR A 11 16.48 6.93 -3.61
CA THR A 11 16.88 8.26 -4.02
C THR A 11 17.60 8.93 -2.85
N VAL A 12 18.84 9.38 -3.05
CA VAL A 12 19.72 9.89 -1.99
C VAL A 12 20.02 11.37 -2.21
N TYR A 13 19.80 12.19 -1.17
CA TYR A 13 20.10 13.62 -1.16
C TYR A 13 21.13 13.91 -0.06
N LEU A 14 22.09 14.80 -0.36
CA LEU A 14 22.98 15.37 0.65
C LEU A 14 22.39 16.67 1.18
N LEU A 15 21.99 16.69 2.46
CA LEU A 15 21.39 17.87 3.11
C LEU A 15 22.44 18.76 3.79
N GLU A 16 23.48 18.15 4.37
CA GLU A 16 24.59 18.85 5.04
C GLU A 16 25.90 18.07 4.84
N GLY A 17 27.02 18.79 4.80
CA GLY A 17 28.35 18.21 4.70
C GLY A 17 28.86 18.05 3.26
N GLU A 18 29.89 17.21 3.10
CA GLU A 18 30.56 16.96 1.83
C GLU A 18 30.74 15.48 1.56
N LEU A 19 30.60 15.10 0.30
CA LEU A 19 30.83 13.75 -0.19
C LEU A 19 31.87 13.79 -1.32
N GLN A 20 32.64 12.72 -1.45
CA GLN A 20 33.44 12.42 -2.63
C GLN A 20 32.75 11.32 -3.43
N CYS A 21 32.39 11.65 -4.67
CA CYS A 21 31.86 10.71 -5.64
C CYS A 21 33.01 10.12 -6.46
N GLU A 22 33.15 8.80 -6.46
CA GLU A 22 34.24 8.08 -7.15
C GLU A 22 33.65 7.21 -8.27
N TYR A 23 34.07 7.50 -9.50
CA TYR A 23 33.62 6.79 -10.69
C TYR A 23 34.51 5.57 -10.97
N PRO A 24 34.02 4.55 -11.68
CA PRO A 24 34.79 3.35 -12.04
C PRO A 24 36.05 3.66 -12.87
N ASP A 25 36.09 4.80 -13.56
CA ASP A 25 37.26 5.29 -14.32
C ASP A 25 38.33 5.97 -13.44
N GLY A 26 38.13 6.01 -12.11
CA GLY A 26 39.04 6.63 -11.15
C GLY A 26 38.81 8.14 -10.97
N ARG A 27 37.93 8.77 -11.72
CA ARG A 27 37.57 10.19 -11.57
C ARG A 27 36.86 10.41 -10.23
N LYS A 28 37.30 11.50 -9.53
CA LYS A 28 36.74 11.91 -8.24
C LYS A 28 36.08 13.28 -8.35
N VAL A 29 34.85 13.41 -7.86
CA VAL A 29 34.11 14.67 -7.89
C VAL A 29 33.60 14.95 -6.47
N ALA A 30 33.88 16.14 -5.95
CA ALA A 30 33.34 16.59 -4.67
C ALA A 30 31.88 17.04 -4.85
N HIS A 31 31.02 16.65 -3.92
CA HIS A 31 29.62 17.05 -3.85
C HIS A 31 29.36 17.72 -2.50
N ILE A 32 29.00 19.02 -2.53
CA ILE A 32 28.84 19.86 -1.34
C ILE A 32 27.38 20.26 -1.21
N ALA A 33 26.78 20.08 -0.03
CA ALA A 33 25.35 20.33 0.22
C ALA A 33 24.93 21.80 -0.02
N THR A 34 25.81 22.76 0.23
CA THR A 34 25.56 24.19 0.03
C THR A 34 25.66 24.64 -1.43
N ALA A 35 26.25 23.81 -2.29
CA ALA A 35 26.32 24.08 -3.72
C ALA A 35 24.99 23.85 -4.40
N GLN A 36 24.81 24.42 -5.59
CA GLN A 36 23.58 24.24 -6.38
C GLN A 36 23.24 22.76 -6.63
N HIS A 37 24.27 21.91 -6.75
CA HIS A 37 24.13 20.46 -6.94
C HIS A 37 23.52 19.73 -5.72
N GLY A 38 23.66 20.27 -4.51
CA GLY A 38 23.09 19.66 -3.28
C GLY A 38 21.57 19.63 -3.25
N ARG A 39 20.92 20.35 -4.18
CA ARG A 39 19.46 20.34 -4.33
C ARG A 39 18.92 19.18 -5.17
N TYR A 40 19.80 18.45 -5.85
CA TYR A 40 19.43 17.34 -6.71
C TYR A 40 19.84 16.00 -6.10
N PRO A 41 19.18 14.90 -6.45
CA PRO A 41 19.58 13.57 -5.98
C PRO A 41 21.00 13.25 -6.46
N LEU A 42 21.74 12.57 -5.61
CA LEU A 42 23.15 12.24 -5.87
C LEU A 42 23.34 11.34 -7.09
N ASN A 43 22.54 10.35 -7.25
CA ASN A 43 22.64 9.42 -8.37
C ASN A 43 21.37 8.61 -8.45
N ASP A 44 20.58 8.85 -9.46
CA ASP A 44 19.29 8.21 -9.71
C ASP A 44 19.37 7.07 -10.75
N ALA A 45 20.57 6.78 -11.28
CA ALA A 45 20.76 5.63 -12.17
C ALA A 45 20.79 4.30 -11.40
N ILE A 46 20.20 3.25 -12.00
CA ILE A 46 20.28 1.87 -11.53
C ILE A 46 20.85 1.02 -12.68
N PRO A 47 21.97 0.34 -12.49
CA PRO A 47 22.88 0.38 -11.33
C PRO A 47 23.53 1.76 -11.12
N ARG A 48 23.99 2.05 -9.89
CA ARG A 48 24.65 3.30 -9.55
C ARG A 48 25.92 3.51 -10.33
N ARG A 49 26.07 4.69 -10.96
CA ARG A 49 27.19 5.00 -11.87
C ARG A 49 28.49 5.28 -11.13
N PHE A 50 28.44 5.63 -9.85
CA PHE A 50 29.60 5.92 -9.02
C PHE A 50 29.34 5.58 -7.56
N GLY A 51 30.38 5.44 -6.75
CA GLY A 51 30.29 5.32 -5.31
C GLY A 51 30.36 6.69 -4.63
N ALA A 52 29.79 6.83 -3.44
CA ALA A 52 29.82 8.07 -2.67
C ALA A 52 30.29 7.82 -1.22
N LYS A 53 31.31 8.58 -0.77
CA LYS A 53 31.87 8.53 0.58
C LYS A 53 31.83 9.90 1.24
N VAL A 54 31.56 9.93 2.55
CA VAL A 54 31.62 11.18 3.35
C VAL A 54 33.06 11.62 3.50
N THR A 55 33.33 12.89 3.25
CA THR A 55 34.63 13.52 3.41
C THR A 55 34.66 14.59 4.50
N SER A 56 33.52 15.19 4.84
CA SER A 56 33.41 16.10 5.98
C SER A 56 33.32 15.35 7.30
N SER A 57 33.54 16.03 8.43
CA SER A 57 33.45 15.47 9.77
C SER A 57 32.04 14.98 10.13
N LYS A 58 31.02 15.59 9.51
CA LYS A 58 29.59 15.21 9.61
C LYS A 58 28.92 15.40 8.27
N ALA A 59 27.97 14.51 7.96
CA ALA A 59 27.08 14.65 6.81
C ALA A 59 25.67 14.25 7.21
N LYS A 60 24.67 14.98 6.70
CA LYS A 60 23.26 14.64 6.83
C LYS A 60 22.74 14.23 5.47
N ILE A 61 22.25 13.01 5.41
CA ILE A 61 21.79 12.36 4.18
C ILE A 61 20.34 11.98 4.34
N LEU A 62 19.52 12.33 3.34
CA LEU A 62 18.16 11.88 3.21
C LEU A 62 18.12 10.73 2.20
N ARG A 63 17.54 9.60 2.61
CA ARG A 63 17.22 8.47 1.73
C ARG A 63 15.72 8.33 1.63
N LEU A 64 15.22 8.21 0.42
CA LEU A 64 13.82 8.04 0.12
C LEU A 64 13.64 6.86 -0.83
N ASP A 65 12.66 6.01 -0.56
CA ASP A 65 12.24 5.00 -1.54
C ASP A 65 11.83 5.71 -2.83
N ARG A 66 12.44 5.32 -3.96
CA ARG A 66 12.22 5.95 -5.26
C ARG A 66 10.77 5.83 -5.70
N ARG A 67 10.16 4.67 -5.50
CA ARG A 67 8.76 4.44 -5.91
C ARG A 67 7.82 5.33 -5.13
N PHE A 68 8.08 5.51 -3.84
CA PHE A 68 7.31 6.44 -3.01
C PHE A 68 7.51 7.89 -3.45
N LEU A 69 8.75 8.31 -3.72
CA LEU A 69 9.05 9.66 -4.21
C LEU A 69 8.36 9.97 -5.54
N GLU A 70 8.41 9.04 -6.50
CA GLU A 70 7.74 9.18 -7.80
C GLU A 70 6.21 9.35 -7.63
N LYS A 71 5.61 8.63 -6.69
CA LYS A 71 4.17 8.77 -6.39
C LYS A 71 3.82 10.13 -5.81
N ILE A 72 4.66 10.65 -4.92
CA ILE A 72 4.50 11.99 -4.34
C ILE A 72 4.64 13.07 -5.41
N ILE A 73 5.65 12.95 -6.27
CA ILE A 73 5.87 13.90 -7.38
C ILE A 73 4.67 13.87 -8.33
N THR A 74 4.21 12.68 -8.70
CA THR A 74 3.03 12.52 -9.55
C THR A 74 1.80 13.13 -8.92
N TRP A 75 1.57 12.85 -7.63
CA TRP A 75 0.46 13.47 -6.91
C TRP A 75 0.58 15.00 -6.88
N ASP A 76 1.75 15.56 -6.61
CA ASP A 76 1.97 17.02 -6.60
C ASP A 76 1.65 17.64 -7.97
N GLN A 77 2.12 17.02 -9.06
CA GLN A 77 1.82 17.49 -10.43
C GLN A 77 0.33 17.42 -10.74
N VAL A 78 -0.31 16.32 -10.36
CA VAL A 78 -1.72 16.10 -10.57
C VAL A 78 -2.57 17.07 -9.73
N SER A 79 -2.24 17.27 -8.47
CA SER A 79 -2.97 18.14 -7.54
C SER A 79 -2.96 19.61 -7.94
N ARG A 80 -1.99 20.04 -8.75
CA ARG A 80 -1.89 21.42 -9.27
C ARG A 80 -2.76 21.66 -10.51
N SER A 81 -3.33 20.62 -11.11
CA SER A 81 -4.20 20.79 -12.27
C SER A 81 -5.61 21.26 -11.84
N GLU A 82 -6.25 22.09 -12.64
CA GLU A 82 -7.59 22.64 -12.35
C GLU A 82 -8.69 21.59 -12.17
N SER A 83 -8.42 20.35 -12.57
CA SER A 83 -9.33 19.21 -12.43
C SER A 83 -9.46 18.69 -10.98
N TYR A 84 -8.61 19.15 -10.05
CA TYR A 84 -8.53 18.65 -8.68
C TYR A 84 -8.99 19.67 -7.64
N LYS A 85 -10.26 19.98 -7.66
CA LYS A 85 -10.90 20.94 -6.74
C LYS A 85 -10.91 20.53 -5.26
N HIS A 86 -10.45 19.32 -4.94
CA HIS A 86 -10.55 18.74 -3.60
C HIS A 86 -9.25 18.77 -2.78
N PHE A 87 -8.15 19.28 -3.36
CA PHE A 87 -6.89 19.38 -2.63
C PHE A 87 -6.67 20.79 -2.12
N ASP A 88 -6.45 20.91 -0.81
CA ASP A 88 -6.12 22.15 -0.14
C ASP A 88 -4.62 22.43 -0.31
N SER A 89 -4.26 23.61 -0.77
CA SER A 89 -2.86 24.05 -0.89
C SER A 89 -2.22 24.43 0.46
N THR A 90 -2.97 24.37 1.56
CA THR A 90 -2.45 24.66 2.90
C THR A 90 -1.41 23.61 3.32
N PRO A 91 -0.23 24.01 3.82
CA PRO A 91 0.76 23.07 4.32
C PRO A 91 0.17 22.13 5.38
N GLY A 92 0.32 20.83 5.19
CA GLY A 92 -0.19 19.80 6.10
C GLY A 92 -1.63 19.32 5.83
N ALA A 93 -2.44 20.06 5.06
CA ALA A 93 -3.82 19.67 4.76
C ALA A 93 -3.96 18.36 3.98
N ASN A 94 -2.89 17.90 3.35
CA ASN A 94 -2.85 16.68 2.56
C ASN A 94 -1.99 15.57 3.18
N SER A 95 -1.77 15.61 4.50
CA SER A 95 -0.99 14.59 5.23
C SER A 95 -1.57 13.18 5.04
N TRP A 96 -2.88 13.05 4.88
CA TRP A 96 -3.56 11.80 4.57
C TRP A 96 -3.07 11.14 3.27
N VAL A 97 -2.73 11.94 2.25
CA VAL A 97 -2.19 11.44 0.97
C VAL A 97 -0.83 10.77 1.18
N PHE A 98 0.07 11.42 1.94
CA PHE A 98 1.37 10.85 2.24
C PHE A 98 1.26 9.52 3.00
N ARG A 99 0.32 9.43 3.96
CA ARG A 99 0.05 8.19 4.70
C ARG A 99 -0.52 7.12 3.80
N LEU A 100 -1.53 7.46 2.97
CA LEU A 100 -2.13 6.55 2.00
C LEU A 100 -1.08 5.98 1.05
N LEU A 101 -0.30 6.85 0.37
CA LEU A 101 0.69 6.44 -0.62
C LEU A 101 1.87 5.67 -0.01
N ASN A 102 2.18 5.88 1.28
CA ASN A 102 3.21 5.14 2.00
C ASN A 102 2.69 3.84 2.61
N SER A 103 1.40 3.56 2.53
CA SER A 103 0.87 2.28 2.99
C SER A 103 1.34 1.15 2.05
N HIS A 104 1.54 -0.05 2.61
CA HIS A 104 2.10 -1.18 1.89
C HIS A 104 1.30 -1.54 0.63
N ALA A 105 -0.03 -1.44 0.70
CA ALA A 105 -0.92 -1.69 -0.42
C ALA A 105 -0.68 -0.73 -1.59
N PHE A 106 -0.43 0.56 -1.29
CA PHE A 106 -0.27 1.60 -2.30
C PHE A 106 1.17 1.76 -2.81
N LEU A 107 2.17 1.28 -2.06
CA LEU A 107 3.56 1.29 -2.53
C LEU A 107 3.76 0.49 -3.82
N LYS A 108 2.97 -0.54 -4.04
CA LYS A 108 3.05 -1.40 -5.23
C LYS A 108 2.22 -0.89 -6.41
N LEU A 109 1.38 0.14 -6.24
CA LEU A 109 0.54 0.67 -7.32
C LEU A 109 1.38 1.42 -8.36
N PRO A 110 1.14 1.17 -9.67
CA PRO A 110 1.73 1.98 -10.73
C PRO A 110 1.28 3.44 -10.64
N THR A 111 2.18 4.37 -10.95
CA THR A 111 1.94 5.81 -10.85
C THR A 111 0.72 6.29 -11.63
N GLY A 112 0.49 5.75 -12.84
CA GLY A 112 -0.68 6.08 -13.64
C GLY A 112 -2.02 5.63 -13.04
N ASN A 113 -2.01 4.60 -12.18
CA ASN A 113 -3.20 4.17 -11.46
C ASN A 113 -3.51 5.11 -10.29
N ILE A 114 -2.48 5.66 -9.65
CA ILE A 114 -2.62 6.67 -8.59
C ILE A 114 -3.29 7.92 -9.15
N GLU A 115 -2.84 8.41 -10.30
CA GLU A 115 -3.46 9.54 -10.97
C GLU A 115 -4.95 9.28 -11.24
N LYS A 116 -5.29 8.17 -11.90
CA LYS A 116 -6.67 7.80 -12.19
C LYS A 116 -7.54 7.66 -10.93
N MET A 117 -6.98 7.15 -9.85
CA MET A 117 -7.67 7.04 -8.57
C MET A 117 -8.03 8.41 -8.01
N PHE A 118 -7.05 9.33 -7.93
CA PHE A 118 -7.30 10.67 -7.42
C PHE A 118 -8.31 11.45 -8.27
N GLN A 119 -8.33 11.25 -9.59
CA GLN A 119 -9.32 11.88 -10.50
C GLN A 119 -10.76 11.43 -10.23
N ARG A 120 -10.94 10.24 -9.66
CA ARG A 120 -12.26 9.61 -9.46
C ARG A 120 -12.73 9.62 -8.01
N PHE A 121 -11.89 10.07 -7.08
CA PHE A 121 -12.31 10.24 -5.71
C PHE A 121 -13.41 11.30 -5.57
N GLU A 122 -14.42 10.96 -4.78
CA GLU A 122 -15.46 11.88 -4.33
C GLU A 122 -15.23 12.20 -2.85
N GLU A 123 -15.24 13.48 -2.47
CA GLU A 123 -15.21 13.86 -1.06
C GLU A 123 -16.61 13.86 -0.48
N ILE A 124 -16.77 13.26 0.69
CA ILE A 124 -18.00 13.32 1.49
C ILE A 124 -17.69 13.84 2.90
N LYS A 125 -18.63 14.58 3.47
CA LYS A 125 -18.62 14.98 4.88
C LYS A 125 -19.39 13.94 5.69
N ALA A 126 -18.86 13.57 6.83
CA ALA A 126 -19.48 12.63 7.75
C ALA A 126 -19.76 13.31 9.09
N LEU A 127 -20.93 13.08 9.65
CA LEU A 127 -21.34 13.59 10.96
C LEU A 127 -20.77 12.74 12.10
N PRO A 128 -20.63 13.28 13.32
CA PRO A 128 -20.26 12.47 14.49
C PRO A 128 -21.25 11.31 14.70
N GLY A 129 -20.72 10.09 14.85
CA GLY A 129 -21.52 8.89 15.06
C GLY A 129 -22.21 8.32 13.81
N GLU A 130 -21.99 8.92 12.64
CA GLU A 130 -22.57 8.43 11.38
C GLU A 130 -22.01 7.06 11.00
N ILE A 131 -22.88 6.16 10.58
CA ILE A 131 -22.47 4.86 10.02
C ILE A 131 -22.22 5.05 8.53
N ILE A 132 -20.98 4.84 8.12
CA ILE A 132 -20.56 4.94 6.72
C ILE A 132 -20.74 3.61 5.99
N MET A 133 -20.59 2.50 6.69
CA MET A 133 -20.66 1.15 6.15
C MET A 133 -21.24 0.23 7.23
N ARG A 134 -22.19 -0.64 6.86
CA ARG A 134 -22.77 -1.64 7.78
C ARG A 134 -22.30 -3.04 7.42
N GLU A 135 -22.04 -3.85 8.43
CA GLU A 135 -21.81 -5.28 8.28
C GLU A 135 -23.03 -5.93 7.59
N GLY A 136 -22.77 -6.77 6.58
CA GLY A 136 -23.78 -7.44 5.78
C GLY A 136 -24.29 -6.69 4.54
N ASP A 137 -24.02 -5.36 4.42
CA ASP A 137 -24.42 -4.59 3.24
C ASP A 137 -23.62 -5.01 2.00
N ALA A 138 -24.18 -4.79 0.82
CA ALA A 138 -23.45 -4.97 -0.45
C ALA A 138 -22.31 -3.97 -0.57
N PRO A 139 -21.16 -4.36 -1.14
CA PRO A 139 -20.01 -3.46 -1.30
C PRO A 139 -20.27 -2.48 -2.47
N ASP A 140 -20.20 -1.20 -2.17
CA ASP A 140 -20.48 -0.09 -3.09
C ASP A 140 -19.30 0.86 -3.30
N TYR A 141 -18.57 1.18 -2.24
CA TYR A 141 -17.43 2.10 -2.25
C TYR A 141 -16.23 1.56 -1.49
N PHE A 142 -15.06 2.01 -1.93
CA PHE A 142 -13.80 2.03 -1.19
C PHE A 142 -13.66 3.40 -0.51
N TYR A 143 -13.12 3.45 0.70
CA TYR A 143 -13.00 4.67 1.48
C TYR A 143 -11.59 4.93 1.99
N VAL A 144 -11.25 6.22 2.10
CA VAL A 144 -10.04 6.72 2.77
C VAL A 144 -10.45 7.80 3.76
N ILE A 145 -9.93 7.77 4.98
CA ILE A 145 -10.14 8.85 5.95
C ILE A 145 -9.23 10.03 5.58
N ARG A 146 -9.84 11.12 5.11
CA ARG A 146 -9.14 12.38 4.85
C ARG A 146 -8.93 13.17 6.14
N GLU A 147 -9.94 13.19 7.02
CA GLU A 147 -9.96 13.92 8.28
C GLU A 147 -10.88 13.23 9.27
N GLY A 148 -10.46 13.15 10.53
CA GLY A 148 -11.24 12.53 11.60
C GLY A 148 -10.81 11.11 11.94
N THR A 149 -11.67 10.43 12.68
CA THR A 149 -11.46 9.05 13.15
C THR A 149 -12.74 8.24 13.05
N ALA A 150 -12.60 6.91 12.89
CA ALA A 150 -13.71 6.00 12.86
C ALA A 150 -13.44 4.75 13.69
N SER A 151 -14.48 4.13 14.20
CA SER A 151 -14.43 2.80 14.84
C SER A 151 -14.93 1.74 13.86
N VAL A 152 -14.27 0.58 13.89
CA VAL A 152 -14.69 -0.62 13.16
C VAL A 152 -15.26 -1.60 14.18
N SER A 153 -16.48 -2.07 13.98
CA SER A 153 -17.10 -3.07 14.82
C SER A 153 -17.60 -4.26 14.02
N LYS A 154 -17.57 -5.43 14.64
CA LYS A 154 -18.14 -6.68 14.11
C LYS A 154 -19.14 -7.23 15.10
N TYR A 155 -20.10 -7.98 14.60
CA TYR A 155 -21.06 -8.68 15.43
C TYR A 155 -20.43 -10.02 15.88
N LEU A 156 -19.98 -10.07 17.14
CA LEU A 156 -19.32 -11.23 17.75
C LEU A 156 -20.06 -11.60 19.03
N ASP A 157 -20.25 -12.90 19.27
CA ASP A 157 -20.87 -13.42 20.51
C ASP A 157 -22.22 -12.78 20.86
N GLY A 158 -23.02 -12.45 19.83
CA GLY A 158 -24.36 -11.88 20.01
C GLY A 158 -24.41 -10.37 20.25
N ALA A 159 -23.27 -9.67 20.15
CA ALA A 159 -23.19 -8.21 20.32
C ALA A 159 -22.16 -7.54 19.40
N PRO A 160 -22.36 -6.26 19.04
CA PRO A 160 -21.36 -5.50 18.32
C PRO A 160 -20.13 -5.22 19.21
N GLN A 161 -18.95 -5.62 18.76
CA GLN A 161 -17.68 -5.39 19.43
C GLN A 161 -16.77 -4.54 18.55
N VAL A 162 -16.11 -3.51 19.14
CA VAL A 162 -15.13 -2.69 18.44
C VAL A 162 -13.83 -3.49 18.29
N VAL A 163 -13.41 -3.71 17.05
CA VAL A 163 -12.21 -4.50 16.71
C VAL A 163 -11.05 -3.63 16.23
N ALA A 164 -11.31 -2.39 15.78
CA ALA A 164 -10.25 -1.47 15.36
C ALA A 164 -10.70 0.00 15.41
N TYR A 165 -9.71 0.90 15.40
CA TYR A 165 -9.91 2.32 15.19
C TYR A 165 -9.12 2.75 13.96
N LEU A 166 -9.74 3.58 13.13
CA LEU A 166 -9.17 4.13 11.92
C LEU A 166 -8.94 5.63 12.09
N ARG A 167 -7.89 6.12 11.47
CA ARG A 167 -7.45 7.52 11.51
C ARG A 167 -7.15 8.06 10.11
N GLU A 168 -6.79 9.29 10.03
CA GLU A 168 -6.37 9.96 8.80
C GLU A 168 -5.35 9.13 8.00
N GLY A 169 -5.60 8.93 6.71
CA GLY A 169 -4.82 8.13 5.80
C GLY A 169 -5.14 6.64 5.79
N ASP A 170 -5.92 6.14 6.76
CA ASP A 170 -6.35 4.75 6.77
C ASP A 170 -7.46 4.52 5.75
N ILE A 171 -7.50 3.29 5.24
CA ILE A 171 -8.46 2.81 4.24
C ILE A 171 -9.44 1.82 4.86
N PHE A 172 -10.61 1.69 4.25
CA PHE A 172 -11.57 0.65 4.61
C PHE A 172 -12.55 0.33 3.49
N GLY A 173 -13.18 -0.85 3.58
CA GLY A 173 -14.14 -1.33 2.61
C GLY A 173 -13.54 -2.05 1.40
N GLU A 174 -12.22 -2.13 1.30
CA GLU A 174 -11.50 -2.83 0.24
C GLU A 174 -11.71 -4.34 0.26
N ASP A 175 -11.77 -4.95 1.45
CA ASP A 175 -11.89 -6.41 1.62
C ASP A 175 -13.13 -6.94 0.88
N ALA A 176 -14.29 -6.32 1.09
CA ALA A 176 -15.55 -6.71 0.47
C ALA A 176 -15.57 -6.49 -1.04
N LEU A 177 -14.91 -5.41 -1.53
CA LEU A 177 -14.78 -5.13 -2.96
C LEU A 177 -13.83 -6.12 -3.65
N LEU A 178 -12.70 -6.45 -3.01
CA LEU A 178 -11.75 -7.43 -3.55
C LEU A 178 -12.36 -8.82 -3.64
N ALA A 179 -13.04 -9.26 -2.57
CA ALA A 179 -13.66 -10.57 -2.48
C ALA A 179 -15.05 -10.66 -3.11
N ASN A 180 -15.64 -9.53 -3.52
CA ASN A 180 -17.01 -9.44 -4.02
C ASN A 180 -18.04 -10.13 -3.09
N VAL A 181 -17.94 -9.84 -1.80
CA VAL A 181 -18.79 -10.37 -0.72
C VAL A 181 -19.43 -9.23 0.06
N PRO A 182 -20.46 -9.48 0.87
CA PRO A 182 -21.02 -8.49 1.78
C PRO A 182 -19.97 -7.90 2.73
N ARG A 183 -20.20 -6.68 3.22
CA ARG A 183 -19.35 -5.99 4.18
C ARG A 183 -19.12 -6.85 5.43
N ASN A 184 -17.86 -6.98 5.83
CA ASN A 184 -17.43 -7.83 6.95
C ASN A 184 -17.38 -7.10 8.31
N ALA A 185 -17.72 -5.81 8.34
CA ALA A 185 -17.72 -4.98 9.53
C ALA A 185 -18.58 -3.72 9.35
N THR A 186 -18.97 -3.11 10.46
CA THR A 186 -19.60 -1.79 10.51
C THR A 186 -18.53 -0.73 10.82
N VAL A 187 -18.48 0.33 10.00
CA VAL A 187 -17.60 1.49 10.23
C VAL A 187 -18.45 2.71 10.59
N ARG A 188 -18.12 3.31 11.75
CA ARG A 188 -18.81 4.48 12.30
C ARG A 188 -17.79 5.58 12.58
N THR A 189 -18.07 6.80 12.11
CA THR A 189 -17.28 7.99 12.48
C THR A 189 -17.41 8.29 13.96
N MET A 190 -16.34 8.72 14.61
CA MET A 190 -16.36 9.09 16.03
C MET A 190 -16.66 10.58 16.23
N GLN A 191 -15.92 11.44 15.58
CA GLN A 191 -16.02 12.90 15.73
C GLN A 191 -16.57 13.61 14.49
N GLY A 192 -16.98 12.82 13.48
CA GLY A 192 -17.22 13.33 12.15
C GLY A 192 -15.90 13.56 11.38
N GLY A 193 -15.98 14.18 10.21
CA GLY A 193 -14.80 14.46 9.41
C GLY A 193 -15.08 14.47 7.92
N ARG A 194 -14.05 14.23 7.14
CA ARG A 194 -14.11 14.13 5.68
C ARG A 194 -13.53 12.80 5.23
N LEU A 195 -14.22 12.16 4.32
CA LEU A 195 -13.79 10.90 3.71
C LEU A 195 -13.65 11.11 2.20
N MET A 196 -12.68 10.44 1.62
CA MET A 196 -12.61 10.22 0.17
C MET A 196 -13.19 8.86 -0.11
N ARG A 197 -14.05 8.76 -1.15
CA ARG A 197 -14.61 7.48 -1.57
C ARG A 197 -14.43 7.25 -3.06
N LEU A 198 -14.28 5.99 -3.45
CA LEU A 198 -14.15 5.55 -4.83
C LEU A 198 -15.23 4.49 -5.09
N LYS A 199 -15.99 4.65 -6.16
CA LYS A 199 -17.02 3.67 -6.56
C LYS A 199 -16.43 2.30 -6.83
N LYS A 200 -17.23 1.25 -6.61
CA LYS A 200 -16.84 -0.15 -6.85
C LYS A 200 -16.23 -0.33 -8.24
N GLU A 201 -16.88 0.18 -9.29
CA GLU A 201 -16.44 0.04 -10.67
C GLU A 201 -15.07 0.66 -10.91
N ASP A 202 -14.83 1.83 -10.32
CA ASP A 202 -13.55 2.53 -10.41
C ASP A 202 -12.45 1.83 -9.59
N PHE A 203 -12.80 1.31 -8.42
CA PHE A 203 -11.89 0.48 -7.61
C PHE A 203 -11.46 -0.78 -8.37
N GLU A 204 -12.43 -1.49 -8.97
CA GLU A 204 -12.18 -2.69 -9.76
C GLU A 204 -11.32 -2.40 -11.01
N ALA A 205 -11.52 -1.26 -11.66
CA ALA A 205 -10.76 -0.89 -12.85
C ALA A 205 -9.34 -0.37 -12.56
N VAL A 206 -9.17 0.36 -11.45
CA VAL A 206 -7.93 1.11 -11.18
C VAL A 206 -7.05 0.46 -10.11
N LEU A 207 -7.64 -0.06 -9.04
CA LEU A 207 -6.91 -0.54 -7.88
C LEU A 207 -6.80 -2.06 -7.80
N LYS A 208 -7.88 -2.78 -8.09
CA LYS A 208 -7.91 -4.25 -7.96
C LYS A 208 -6.85 -4.97 -8.82
N PRO A 209 -6.65 -4.64 -10.12
CA PRO A 209 -5.69 -5.36 -10.96
C PRO A 209 -4.24 -5.28 -10.48
N PRO A 210 -3.69 -4.11 -10.10
CA PRO A 210 -2.31 -4.02 -9.63
C PRO A 210 -2.09 -4.46 -8.19
N MET A 211 -3.17 -4.59 -7.40
CA MET A 211 -3.09 -5.06 -6.00
C MET A 211 -3.00 -6.58 -5.89
N VAL A 212 -3.37 -7.32 -6.93
CA VAL A 212 -3.42 -8.79 -6.92
C VAL A 212 -2.55 -9.34 -8.04
N HIS A 213 -1.56 -10.15 -7.69
CA HIS A 213 -0.71 -10.83 -8.65
C HIS A 213 -1.30 -12.21 -8.99
N TRP A 214 -1.93 -12.30 -10.17
CA TRP A 214 -2.51 -13.54 -10.66
C TRP A 214 -1.47 -14.43 -11.30
N VAL A 215 -1.50 -15.72 -10.97
CA VAL A 215 -0.63 -16.72 -11.56
C VAL A 215 -1.44 -17.86 -12.17
N LEU A 216 -0.94 -18.43 -13.27
CA LEU A 216 -1.53 -19.62 -13.85
C LEU A 216 -1.20 -20.87 -13.01
N PRO A 217 -2.00 -21.94 -13.06
CA PRO A 217 -1.75 -23.16 -12.30
C PRO A 217 -0.34 -23.76 -12.52
N ALA A 218 0.21 -23.67 -13.73
CA ALA A 218 1.56 -24.15 -14.05
C ALA A 218 2.63 -23.29 -13.34
N ASP A 219 2.45 -21.98 -13.25
CA ASP A 219 3.36 -21.07 -12.56
C ASP A 219 3.25 -21.24 -11.04
N ALA A 220 2.02 -21.40 -10.53
CA ALA A 220 1.78 -21.73 -9.13
C ALA A 220 2.50 -23.03 -8.72
N ALA A 221 2.43 -24.08 -9.54
CA ALA A 221 3.13 -25.34 -9.29
C ALA A 221 4.66 -25.16 -9.26
N ARG A 222 5.22 -24.27 -10.09
CA ARG A 222 6.66 -23.93 -10.04
C ARG A 222 7.01 -23.21 -8.75
N LEU A 223 6.27 -22.17 -8.37
CA LEU A 223 6.49 -21.44 -7.14
C LEU A 223 6.47 -22.37 -5.92
N VAL A 224 5.55 -23.34 -5.88
CA VAL A 224 5.47 -24.31 -4.79
C VAL A 224 6.70 -25.24 -4.77
N LYS A 225 7.20 -25.68 -5.93
CA LYS A 225 8.46 -26.45 -6.00
C LYS A 225 9.65 -25.63 -5.50
N ASP A 226 9.62 -24.31 -5.69
CA ASP A 226 10.65 -23.37 -5.25
C ASP A 226 10.46 -22.94 -3.77
N GLY A 227 9.53 -23.58 -3.05
CA GLY A 227 9.33 -23.39 -1.62
C GLY A 227 8.19 -22.46 -1.21
N ALA A 228 7.34 -22.02 -2.14
CA ALA A 228 6.15 -21.25 -1.77
C ALA A 228 5.12 -22.14 -1.05
N ILE A 229 4.45 -21.55 -0.04
CA ILE A 229 3.39 -22.22 0.72
C ILE A 229 2.06 -22.05 -0.02
N ILE A 230 1.33 -23.14 -0.19
CA ILE A 230 -0.05 -23.10 -0.70
C ILE A 230 -0.99 -22.73 0.46
N LEU A 231 -1.77 -21.67 0.29
CA LEU A 231 -2.74 -21.20 1.27
C LEU A 231 -4.16 -21.30 0.71
N ASP A 232 -4.99 -22.13 1.34
CA ASP A 232 -6.42 -22.22 1.05
C ASP A 232 -7.20 -21.28 1.97
N VAL A 233 -7.90 -20.32 1.40
CA VAL A 233 -8.70 -19.32 2.16
C VAL A 233 -10.19 -19.60 2.11
N ARG A 234 -10.57 -20.82 1.72
CA ARG A 234 -11.96 -21.30 1.76
C ARG A 234 -12.35 -21.73 3.17
N MET A 235 -13.64 -22.02 3.34
CA MET A 235 -14.13 -22.55 4.62
C MET A 235 -13.52 -23.93 4.91
N PRO A 236 -13.35 -24.32 6.19
CA PRO A 236 -12.74 -25.62 6.55
C PRO A 236 -13.48 -26.81 5.93
N GLU A 237 -14.79 -26.71 5.79
CA GLU A 237 -15.63 -27.74 5.19
C GLU A 237 -15.36 -27.89 3.68
N GLU A 238 -15.12 -26.78 2.97
CA GLU A 238 -14.75 -26.79 1.55
C GLU A 238 -13.36 -27.42 1.35
N TYR A 239 -12.42 -27.08 2.24
CA TYR A 239 -11.07 -27.66 2.24
C TYR A 239 -11.10 -29.18 2.52
N ALA A 240 -11.86 -29.60 3.53
CA ALA A 240 -12.00 -31.01 3.89
C ALA A 240 -12.63 -31.85 2.78
N GLN A 241 -13.56 -31.28 1.99
CA GLN A 241 -14.17 -31.98 0.85
C GLN A 241 -13.20 -32.12 -0.33
N ARG A 242 -12.43 -31.08 -0.64
CA ARG A 242 -11.53 -31.06 -1.80
C ARG A 242 -10.45 -29.97 -1.62
N GLY A 243 -9.45 -30.23 -0.78
CA GLY A 243 -8.25 -29.38 -0.64
C GLY A 243 -7.15 -29.78 -1.61
N ILE A 244 -6.15 -28.90 -1.78
CA ILE A 244 -4.88 -29.26 -2.41
C ILE A 244 -3.99 -29.88 -1.33
N ASP A 245 -3.41 -31.03 -1.60
CA ASP A 245 -2.52 -31.72 -0.67
C ASP A 245 -1.34 -30.81 -0.27
N GLY A 246 -1.06 -30.73 1.03
CA GLY A 246 -0.01 -29.89 1.59
C GLY A 246 -0.36 -28.42 1.71
N ALA A 247 -1.58 -27.99 1.35
CA ALA A 247 -2.01 -26.63 1.58
C ALA A 247 -2.33 -26.37 3.05
N VAL A 248 -2.00 -25.17 3.53
CA VAL A 248 -2.45 -24.64 4.83
C VAL A 248 -3.83 -24.03 4.63
N ASN A 249 -4.83 -24.44 5.43
CA ASN A 249 -6.15 -23.83 5.37
C ASN A 249 -6.30 -22.78 6.47
N ILE A 250 -6.43 -21.53 6.06
CA ILE A 250 -6.80 -20.40 6.94
C ILE A 250 -7.94 -19.65 6.25
N PRO A 251 -9.19 -19.82 6.70
CA PRO A 251 -10.34 -19.15 6.11
C PRO A 251 -10.16 -17.62 6.09
N LEU A 252 -10.63 -16.97 5.04
CA LEU A 252 -10.45 -15.53 4.83
C LEU A 252 -10.85 -14.70 6.07
N TYR A 253 -11.95 -15.07 6.74
CA TYR A 253 -12.44 -14.32 7.91
C TYR A 253 -11.51 -14.40 9.14
N ARG A 254 -10.65 -15.44 9.21
CA ARG A 254 -9.65 -15.62 10.29
C ARG A 254 -8.24 -15.15 9.91
N LEU A 255 -8.03 -14.79 8.65
CA LEU A 255 -6.68 -14.59 8.11
C LEU A 255 -5.88 -13.52 8.87
N ARG A 256 -6.51 -12.42 9.30
CA ARG A 256 -5.83 -11.35 10.06
C ARG A 256 -5.36 -11.81 11.46
N GLU A 257 -6.04 -12.78 12.03
CA GLU A 257 -5.75 -13.31 13.38
C GLU A 257 -4.74 -14.46 13.32
N ASP A 258 -4.93 -15.38 12.38
CA ASP A 258 -4.22 -16.64 12.36
C ASP A 258 -2.97 -16.65 11.48
N ALA A 259 -2.86 -15.76 10.48
CA ALA A 259 -1.75 -15.81 9.52
C ALA A 259 -0.38 -15.63 10.19
N GLY A 260 -0.27 -14.70 11.15
CA GLY A 260 0.97 -14.46 11.88
C GLY A 260 1.42 -15.62 12.78
N LEU A 261 0.50 -16.52 13.12
CA LEU A 261 0.78 -17.71 13.94
C LEU A 261 1.11 -18.93 13.08
N ALA A 262 0.50 -19.04 11.90
CA ALA A 262 0.54 -20.23 11.07
C ALA A 262 1.53 -20.15 9.89
N LEU A 263 1.89 -18.92 9.47
CA LEU A 263 2.74 -18.69 8.30
C LEU A 263 4.07 -18.05 8.72
N PRO A 264 5.22 -18.60 8.32
CA PRO A 264 6.53 -17.98 8.58
C PRO A 264 6.63 -16.62 7.89
N THR A 265 7.14 -15.62 8.60
CA THR A 265 7.35 -14.27 8.06
C THR A 265 8.29 -14.31 6.86
N GLY A 266 7.94 -13.59 5.78
CA GLY A 266 8.73 -13.51 4.57
C GLY A 266 8.55 -14.71 3.62
N SER A 267 7.60 -15.61 3.90
CA SER A 267 7.28 -16.73 2.99
C SER A 267 6.63 -16.23 1.71
N HIS A 268 6.97 -16.85 0.61
CA HIS A 268 6.22 -16.73 -0.63
C HIS A 268 4.95 -17.57 -0.53
N LEU A 269 3.80 -16.97 -0.82
CA LEU A 269 2.50 -17.61 -0.69
C LEU A 269 1.81 -17.73 -2.06
N VAL A 270 1.25 -18.90 -2.33
CA VAL A 270 0.29 -19.12 -3.42
C VAL A 270 -1.09 -19.29 -2.80
N VAL A 271 -1.92 -18.28 -2.94
CA VAL A 271 -3.24 -18.23 -2.29
C VAL A 271 -4.32 -18.64 -3.27
N TYR A 272 -5.21 -19.55 -2.88
CA TYR A 272 -6.31 -19.97 -3.75
C TYR A 272 -7.67 -20.05 -3.05
N CYS A 273 -8.70 -19.99 -3.87
CA CYS A 273 -10.10 -20.28 -3.52
C CYS A 273 -10.82 -20.84 -4.76
N ASN A 274 -12.15 -20.92 -4.75
CA ASN A 274 -12.90 -21.47 -5.88
C ASN A 274 -12.97 -20.55 -7.11
N THR A 275 -13.16 -19.22 -6.89
CA THR A 275 -13.41 -18.23 -7.96
C THR A 275 -12.31 -17.20 -8.13
N GLY A 276 -11.33 -17.16 -7.21
CA GLY A 276 -10.32 -16.11 -7.16
C GLY A 276 -10.68 -14.92 -6.25
N GLU A 277 -11.94 -14.67 -5.95
CA GLU A 277 -12.37 -13.48 -5.19
C GLU A 277 -11.84 -13.48 -3.75
N ARG A 278 -12.03 -14.57 -2.99
CA ARG A 278 -11.50 -14.69 -1.62
C ARG A 278 -9.97 -14.69 -1.59
N SER A 279 -9.31 -15.32 -2.57
CA SER A 279 -7.85 -15.32 -2.65
C SER A 279 -7.28 -13.96 -3.04
N ALA A 280 -8.00 -13.14 -3.81
CA ALA A 280 -7.61 -11.77 -4.10
C ALA A 280 -7.63 -10.89 -2.84
N ALA A 281 -8.68 -10.98 -2.03
CA ALA A 281 -8.76 -10.30 -0.74
C ALA A 281 -7.67 -10.78 0.23
N ALA A 282 -7.43 -12.09 0.28
CA ALA A 282 -6.38 -12.67 1.11
C ALA A 282 -4.97 -12.21 0.69
N ALA A 283 -4.68 -12.17 -0.60
CA ALA A 283 -3.41 -11.65 -1.13
C ALA A 283 -3.20 -10.18 -0.75
N PHE A 284 -4.26 -9.39 -0.76
CA PHE A 284 -4.20 -7.99 -0.31
C PHE A 284 -3.92 -7.87 1.20
N ILE A 285 -4.58 -8.69 2.03
CA ILE A 285 -4.39 -8.69 3.50
C ILE A 285 -2.97 -9.10 3.88
N LEU A 286 -2.35 -10.02 3.12
CA LEU A 286 -1.04 -10.61 3.41
C LEU A 286 0.14 -9.80 2.83
N ASN A 287 -0.12 -8.83 1.95
CA ASN A 287 0.88 -7.93 1.40
C ASN A 287 1.12 -6.73 2.30
#